data_a784934694755635014cfcd28e2c5583
#
_entry.id   a784934694755635014cfcd28e2c5583
#
_cell.length_a   1.000
_cell.length_b   1.000
_cell.length_c   1.000
_cell.angle_alpha   90.00
_cell.angle_beta   90.00
_cell.angle_gamma   90.00
#
_symmetry.space_group_name_H-M   'P 1'
#
loop_
_entity.id
_entity.type
_entity.pdbx_description
1 polymer ?
#
loop_
_entity_poly.entity_id
_entity_poly.type
_entity_poly.pdbx_seq_one_letter_code
_entity_poly.pdbx_strand_id
1 'polypeptide(L)'
;MINGINSREMILEILLEIEEGEHSHVAIRNALSKYQFLPRQERAFITRVCEGTLEYRILIDYIIDSYSKVSVDKMKPVIREILRSAVYQIRFMDSVPDSAVCNEAVKLAQRKGFYSLKPFVNGVLRTIAREWKNLKLPSREENPVRYLSVRYSMPETLVNRWLEDYGEEKTEKILTDFLTEKPITVRCRTHKYPQKEIYESLVDQGVEVKPAPYLPYAYEISNYNHILCLLYTSDAADEAR
;
A
#
# COMPACT_ATOMS: atom_id res chain seq x y z
N MET A 1 -5.11 3.93 22.17
CA MET A 1 -4.12 2.85 22.44
C MET A 1 -4.86 1.73 23.16
N ILE A 2 -5.14 0.66 22.46
CA ILE A 2 -5.71 -0.55 23.08
C ILE A 2 -4.52 -1.45 23.41
N ASN A 3 -4.35 -1.81 24.67
CA ASN A 3 -3.27 -2.67 25.19
C ASN A 3 -1.81 -2.21 24.91
N GLY A 4 -1.53 -0.91 24.85
CA GLY A 4 -0.14 -0.40 24.70
C GLY A 4 0.48 -0.54 23.30
N ILE A 5 -0.22 -1.15 22.34
CA ILE A 5 0.30 -1.35 20.97
C ILE A 5 0.06 -0.09 20.14
N ASN A 6 1.09 0.33 19.43
CA ASN A 6 1.05 1.48 18.54
C ASN A 6 1.06 0.99 17.08
N SER A 7 -0.04 1.20 16.35
CA SER A 7 -0.19 0.78 14.95
C SER A 7 0.92 1.32 14.04
N ARG A 8 1.41 2.54 14.29
CA ARG A 8 2.52 3.12 13.51
C ARG A 8 3.87 2.48 13.82
N GLU A 9 4.05 1.97 15.02
CA GLU A 9 5.24 1.18 15.36
C GLU A 9 5.23 -0.17 14.67
N MET A 10 4.08 -0.85 14.62
CA MET A 10 3.91 -2.08 13.82
C MET A 10 4.17 -1.84 12.35
N ILE A 11 3.63 -0.76 11.77
CA ILE A 11 3.88 -0.38 10.38
C ILE A 11 5.38 -0.24 10.12
N LEU A 12 6.10 0.46 11.00
CA LEU A 12 7.54 0.61 10.88
C LEU A 12 8.27 -0.74 10.92
N GLU A 13 7.91 -1.62 11.84
CA GLU A 13 8.54 -2.95 11.97
C GLU A 13 8.29 -3.79 10.73
N ILE A 14 7.06 -3.82 10.21
CA ILE A 14 6.71 -4.52 8.97
C ILE A 14 7.54 -3.98 7.78
N LEU A 15 7.61 -2.66 7.63
CA LEU A 15 8.35 -2.04 6.52
C LEU A 15 9.86 -2.32 6.61
N LEU A 16 10.42 -2.37 7.81
CA LEU A 16 11.82 -2.73 8.02
C LEU A 16 12.09 -4.21 7.69
N GLU A 17 11.20 -5.14 8.09
CA GLU A 17 11.31 -6.56 7.72
C GLU A 17 11.29 -6.73 6.18
N ILE A 18 10.44 -5.96 5.50
CA ILE A 18 10.36 -5.99 4.03
C ILE A 18 11.64 -5.40 3.39
N GLU A 19 12.20 -4.34 3.97
CA GLU A 19 13.45 -3.75 3.49
C GLU A 19 14.64 -4.71 3.67
N GLU A 20 14.61 -5.57 4.68
CA GLU A 20 15.60 -6.64 4.92
C GLU A 20 15.42 -7.85 3.97
N GLY A 21 14.36 -7.86 3.15
CA GLY A 21 14.14 -8.87 2.10
C GLY A 21 12.95 -9.80 2.33
N GLU A 22 12.16 -9.60 3.39
CA GLU A 22 10.95 -10.40 3.56
C GLU A 22 9.86 -9.99 2.54
N HIS A 23 9.07 -10.94 2.11
CA HIS A 23 7.95 -10.68 1.20
C HIS A 23 6.84 -9.88 1.90
N SER A 24 6.34 -8.83 1.25
CA SER A 24 5.37 -7.90 1.83
C SER A 24 4.12 -8.59 2.40
N HIS A 25 3.52 -9.51 1.65
CA HIS A 25 2.34 -10.26 2.09
C HIS A 25 2.63 -11.18 3.29
N VAL A 26 3.85 -11.71 3.40
CA VAL A 26 4.29 -12.56 4.52
C VAL A 26 4.49 -11.71 5.77
N ALA A 27 5.25 -10.61 5.68
CA ALA A 27 5.50 -9.70 6.78
C ALA A 27 4.19 -9.13 7.37
N ILE A 28 3.30 -8.62 6.51
CA ILE A 28 1.99 -8.08 6.93
C ILE A 28 1.14 -9.17 7.59
N ARG A 29 1.02 -10.35 6.97
CA ARG A 29 0.24 -11.47 7.52
C ARG A 29 0.78 -11.92 8.87
N ASN A 30 2.09 -12.10 8.99
CA ASN A 30 2.74 -12.54 10.23
C ASN A 30 2.54 -11.53 11.36
N ALA A 31 2.71 -10.25 11.09
CA ALA A 31 2.46 -9.20 12.06
C ALA A 31 0.99 -9.20 12.52
N LEU A 32 0.03 -9.21 11.58
CA LEU A 32 -1.40 -9.19 11.91
C LEU A 32 -1.90 -10.47 12.58
N SER A 33 -1.29 -11.62 12.31
CA SER A 33 -1.64 -12.89 12.98
C SER A 33 -1.21 -12.95 14.44
N LYS A 34 -0.10 -12.28 14.80
CA LYS A 34 0.34 -12.12 16.20
C LYS A 34 -0.64 -11.27 17.02
N TYR A 35 -1.37 -10.37 16.38
CA TYR A 35 -2.24 -9.38 17.01
C TYR A 35 -3.70 -9.49 16.55
N GLN A 36 -4.25 -10.70 16.58
CA GLN A 36 -5.64 -10.97 16.15
C GLN A 36 -6.70 -10.20 16.94
N PHE A 37 -6.39 -9.78 18.16
CA PHE A 37 -7.26 -8.99 19.01
C PHE A 37 -7.37 -7.51 18.62
N LEU A 38 -6.58 -7.04 17.65
CA LEU A 38 -6.71 -5.67 17.15
C LEU A 38 -8.06 -5.49 16.44
N PRO A 39 -8.75 -4.36 16.69
CA PRO A 39 -9.97 -4.01 15.97
C PRO A 39 -9.76 -4.03 14.45
N ARG A 40 -10.82 -4.39 13.71
CA ARG A 40 -10.79 -4.42 12.23
C ARG A 40 -10.25 -3.11 11.63
N GLN A 41 -10.66 -1.98 12.19
CA GLN A 41 -10.22 -0.66 11.71
C GLN A 41 -8.70 -0.46 11.84
N GLU A 42 -8.10 -0.88 12.95
CA GLU A 42 -6.66 -0.81 13.17
C GLU A 42 -5.90 -1.75 12.22
N ARG A 43 -6.39 -2.96 12.04
CA ARG A 43 -5.80 -3.92 11.08
C ARG A 43 -5.86 -3.39 9.66
N ALA A 44 -7.00 -2.83 9.23
CA ALA A 44 -7.17 -2.21 7.92
C ALA A 44 -6.24 -1.00 7.74
N PHE A 45 -6.07 -0.18 8.77
CA PHE A 45 -5.14 0.95 8.76
C PHE A 45 -3.68 0.49 8.57
N ILE A 46 -3.24 -0.53 9.33
CA ILE A 46 -1.88 -1.08 9.22
C ILE A 46 -1.64 -1.62 7.81
N THR A 47 -2.54 -2.47 7.32
CA THR A 47 -2.45 -3.05 5.97
C THR A 47 -2.38 -1.95 4.90
N ARG A 48 -3.31 -1.01 4.93
CA ARG A 48 -3.38 0.08 3.94
C ARG A 48 -2.12 0.94 3.92
N VAL A 49 -1.57 1.29 5.09
CA VAL A 49 -0.35 2.10 5.14
C VAL A 49 0.87 1.31 4.67
N CYS A 50 1.00 0.04 5.04
CA CYS A 50 2.11 -0.79 4.57
C CYS A 50 2.05 -0.99 3.05
N GLU A 51 0.94 -1.50 2.54
CA GLU A 51 0.76 -1.78 1.10
C GLU A 51 0.91 -0.50 0.27
N GLY A 52 0.24 0.58 0.66
CA GLY A 52 0.30 1.83 -0.09
C GLY A 52 1.68 2.50 -0.02
N THR A 53 2.41 2.38 1.09
CA THR A 53 3.80 2.87 1.16
C THR A 53 4.70 2.14 0.17
N LEU A 54 4.51 0.84 0.00
CA LEU A 54 5.27 0.02 -0.96
C LEU A 54 4.85 0.30 -2.40
N GLU A 55 3.56 0.37 -2.66
CA GLU A 55 3.00 0.64 -3.99
C GLU A 55 3.46 1.99 -4.54
N TYR A 56 3.41 3.04 -3.71
CA TYR A 56 3.80 4.39 -4.08
C TYR A 56 5.24 4.74 -3.72
N ARG A 57 6.11 3.75 -3.46
CA ARG A 57 7.47 3.98 -2.94
C ARG A 57 8.31 4.93 -3.80
N ILE A 58 8.29 4.77 -5.13
CA ILE A 58 9.09 5.60 -6.04
C ILE A 58 8.60 7.05 -6.02
N LEU A 59 7.30 7.27 -6.04
CA LEU A 59 6.70 8.60 -5.91
C LEU A 59 7.00 9.21 -4.53
N ILE A 60 6.87 8.43 -3.47
CA ILE A 60 7.15 8.88 -2.10
C ILE A 60 8.60 9.28 -1.94
N ASP A 61 9.54 8.48 -2.45
CA ASP A 61 10.97 8.79 -2.41
C ASP A 61 11.28 10.07 -3.19
N TYR A 62 10.66 10.24 -4.35
CA TYR A 62 10.78 11.48 -5.12
C TYR A 62 10.24 12.70 -4.36
N ILE A 63 9.11 12.57 -3.67
CA ILE A 63 8.56 13.63 -2.81
C ILE A 63 9.55 13.97 -1.70
N ILE A 64 10.06 12.96 -0.98
CA ILE A 64 11.01 13.18 0.12
C ILE A 64 12.28 13.88 -0.39
N ASP A 65 12.86 13.40 -1.49
CA ASP A 65 14.08 13.95 -2.07
C ASP A 65 13.89 15.41 -2.56
N SER A 66 12.68 15.74 -3.02
CA SER A 66 12.36 17.11 -3.45
C SER A 66 12.32 18.13 -2.31
N TYR A 67 12.08 17.69 -1.08
CA TYR A 67 11.93 18.56 0.09
C TYR A 67 12.96 18.31 1.21
N SER A 68 13.84 17.33 1.02
CA SER A 68 14.89 16.98 1.98
C SER A 68 16.28 17.35 1.44
N LYS A 69 17.14 17.82 2.34
CA LYS A 69 18.58 18.04 2.01
C LYS A 69 19.39 16.74 1.98
N VAL A 70 18.83 15.66 2.49
CA VAL A 70 19.45 14.33 2.54
C VAL A 70 18.62 13.41 1.65
N SER A 71 19.26 12.78 0.68
CA SER A 71 18.61 11.80 -0.19
C SER A 71 18.14 10.59 0.62
N VAL A 72 16.99 10.05 0.24
CA VAL A 72 16.35 8.86 0.85
C VAL A 72 17.35 7.71 0.98
N ASP A 73 18.16 7.45 -0.05
CA ASP A 73 19.14 6.37 -0.06
C ASP A 73 20.24 6.51 1.01
N LYS A 74 20.52 7.76 1.45
CA LYS A 74 21.52 8.07 2.47
C LYS A 74 20.94 8.09 3.89
N MET A 75 19.63 7.94 4.02
CA MET A 75 18.97 7.93 5.33
C MET A 75 19.15 6.59 6.02
N LYS A 76 19.17 6.61 7.36
CA LYS A 76 19.07 5.38 8.16
C LYS A 76 17.73 4.69 7.87
N PRO A 77 17.68 3.34 7.73
CA PRO A 77 16.46 2.61 7.40
C PRO A 77 15.25 3.01 8.23
N VAL A 78 15.41 3.09 9.54
CA VAL A 78 14.34 3.49 10.47
C VAL A 78 13.76 4.87 10.14
N ILE A 79 14.62 5.87 9.86
CA ILE A 79 14.16 7.22 9.52
C ILE A 79 13.51 7.25 8.15
N ARG A 80 14.06 6.52 7.20
CA ARG A 80 13.52 6.38 5.84
C ARG A 80 12.11 5.82 5.86
N GLU A 81 11.88 4.70 6.57
CA GLU A 81 10.56 4.09 6.64
C GLU A 81 9.55 4.92 7.46
N ILE A 82 9.99 5.63 8.49
CA ILE A 82 9.14 6.61 9.19
C ILE A 82 8.68 7.72 8.23
N LEU A 83 9.59 8.27 7.42
CA LEU A 83 9.25 9.32 6.45
C LEU A 83 8.35 8.78 5.34
N ARG A 84 8.67 7.62 4.76
CA ARG A 84 7.86 6.99 3.71
C ARG A 84 6.42 6.76 4.15
N SER A 85 6.23 6.09 5.28
CA SER A 85 4.89 5.82 5.81
C SER A 85 4.12 7.08 6.22
N ALA A 86 4.82 8.11 6.70
CA ALA A 86 4.22 9.40 7.01
C ALA A 86 3.80 10.15 5.74
N VAL A 87 4.65 10.18 4.70
CA VAL A 87 4.33 10.83 3.42
C VAL A 87 3.16 10.14 2.74
N TYR A 88 3.09 8.80 2.79
CA TYR A 88 1.90 8.08 2.32
C TYR A 88 0.62 8.56 3.01
N GLN A 89 0.62 8.65 4.35
CA GLN A 89 -0.54 9.13 5.10
C GLN A 89 -0.92 10.57 4.73
N ILE A 90 0.05 11.48 4.62
CA ILE A 90 -0.18 12.89 4.23
C ILE A 90 -0.78 12.99 2.82
N ARG A 91 -0.32 12.15 1.89
CA ARG A 91 -0.67 12.25 0.47
C ARG A 91 -1.97 11.55 0.10
N PHE A 92 -2.30 10.44 0.77
CA PHE A 92 -3.34 9.50 0.34
C PHE A 92 -4.40 9.19 1.41
N MET A 93 -4.31 9.78 2.61
CA MET A 93 -5.25 9.49 3.69
C MET A 93 -5.89 10.77 4.25
N ASP A 94 -6.87 11.32 3.53
CA ASP A 94 -7.57 12.56 3.91
C ASP A 94 -8.22 12.52 5.30
N SER A 95 -8.53 11.31 5.80
CA SER A 95 -9.11 11.12 7.14
C SER A 95 -8.12 11.30 8.29
N VAL A 96 -6.82 11.41 7.99
CA VAL A 96 -5.75 11.57 9.01
C VAL A 96 -5.17 12.98 8.90
N PRO A 97 -5.33 13.83 9.93
CA PRO A 97 -4.77 15.18 9.88
C PRO A 97 -3.23 15.18 9.74
N ASP A 98 -2.69 15.97 8.83
CA ASP A 98 -1.23 16.09 8.58
C ASP A 98 -0.44 16.39 9.85
N SER A 99 -0.98 17.27 10.72
CA SER A 99 -0.35 17.60 11.99
C SER A 99 -0.21 16.39 12.93
N ALA A 100 -1.19 15.49 12.92
CA ALA A 100 -1.16 14.26 13.69
C ALA A 100 -0.11 13.29 13.12
N VAL A 101 -0.04 13.16 11.79
CA VAL A 101 0.99 12.35 11.12
C VAL A 101 2.38 12.83 11.48
N CYS A 102 2.66 14.13 11.32
CA CYS A 102 3.96 14.73 11.65
C CYS A 102 4.34 14.50 13.11
N ASN A 103 3.42 14.72 14.04
CA ASN A 103 3.67 14.56 15.47
C ASN A 103 3.97 13.09 15.83
N GLU A 104 3.21 12.14 15.30
CA GLU A 104 3.44 10.72 15.57
C GLU A 104 4.74 10.20 14.94
N ALA A 105 5.11 10.64 13.75
CA ALA A 105 6.39 10.32 13.12
C ALA A 105 7.58 10.80 13.98
N VAL A 106 7.51 12.02 14.52
CA VAL A 106 8.54 12.57 15.42
C VAL A 106 8.63 11.77 16.72
N LYS A 107 7.49 11.41 17.32
CA LYS A 107 7.45 10.55 18.52
C LYS A 107 8.02 9.15 18.23
N LEU A 108 7.73 8.60 17.06
CA LEU A 108 8.24 7.29 16.66
C LEU A 108 9.76 7.31 16.48
N ALA A 109 10.31 8.33 15.80
CA ALA A 109 11.75 8.53 15.69
C ALA A 109 12.42 8.64 17.07
N GLN A 110 11.78 9.36 17.99
CA GLN A 110 12.27 9.48 19.37
C GLN A 110 12.26 8.12 20.09
N ARG A 111 11.16 7.34 20.03
CA ARG A 111 11.06 6.01 20.65
C ARG A 111 12.09 5.02 20.13
N LYS A 112 12.42 5.10 18.84
CA LYS A 112 13.47 4.26 18.22
C LYS A 112 14.90 4.80 18.44
N GLY A 113 15.09 5.76 19.33
CA GLY A 113 16.42 6.26 19.76
C GLY A 113 17.00 7.38 18.91
N PHE A 114 16.28 7.91 17.93
CA PHE A 114 16.75 8.96 17.03
C PHE A 114 16.40 10.39 17.50
N TYR A 115 16.68 10.69 18.76
CA TYR A 115 16.36 12.00 19.36
C TYR A 115 16.95 13.19 18.59
N SER A 116 18.18 13.08 18.13
CA SER A 116 18.87 14.14 17.39
C SER A 116 18.26 14.42 16.02
N LEU A 117 17.53 13.47 15.45
CA LEU A 117 16.88 13.60 14.13
C LEU A 117 15.43 14.10 14.20
N LYS A 118 14.87 14.37 15.39
CA LYS A 118 13.52 14.95 15.55
C LYS A 118 13.30 16.23 14.74
N PRO A 119 14.21 17.23 14.78
CA PRO A 119 14.05 18.45 13.98
C PRO A 119 14.05 18.19 12.49
N PHE A 120 14.87 17.23 12.03
CA PHE A 120 14.95 16.82 10.64
C PHE A 120 13.62 16.18 10.18
N VAL A 121 13.13 15.16 10.88
CA VAL A 121 11.87 14.48 10.56
C VAL A 121 10.71 15.49 10.55
N ASN A 122 10.62 16.33 11.58
CA ASN A 122 9.56 17.33 11.65
C ASN A 122 9.64 18.36 10.52
N GLY A 123 10.84 18.85 10.23
CA GLY A 123 11.07 19.85 9.18
C GLY A 123 10.68 19.32 7.79
N VAL A 124 11.14 18.11 7.44
CA VAL A 124 10.81 17.47 6.15
C VAL A 124 9.30 17.25 6.03
N LEU A 125 8.66 16.60 7.01
CA LEU A 125 7.24 16.27 6.93
C LEU A 125 6.34 17.51 6.92
N ARG A 126 6.64 18.55 7.71
CA ARG A 126 5.86 19.80 7.69
C ARG A 126 6.00 20.54 6.36
N THR A 127 7.17 20.50 5.76
CA THR A 127 7.38 21.09 4.43
C THR A 127 6.59 20.33 3.38
N ILE A 128 6.67 19.01 3.40
CA ILE A 128 5.89 18.16 2.50
C ILE A 128 4.38 18.42 2.68
N ALA A 129 3.85 18.39 3.90
CA ALA A 129 2.45 18.63 4.20
C ALA A 129 1.92 19.96 3.61
N ARG A 130 2.76 20.99 3.59
CA ARG A 130 2.40 22.30 3.04
C ARG A 130 2.53 22.37 1.52
N GLU A 131 3.58 21.75 0.95
CA GLU A 131 4.03 22.04 -0.41
C GLU A 131 3.80 20.90 -1.41
N TRP A 132 3.46 19.68 -1.00
CA TRP A 132 3.39 18.54 -1.91
C TRP A 132 2.41 18.75 -3.09
N LYS A 133 1.39 19.58 -2.91
CA LYS A 133 0.42 19.92 -3.98
C LYS A 133 1.08 20.74 -5.11
N ASN A 134 2.19 21.41 -4.81
CA ASN A 134 2.96 22.19 -5.75
C ASN A 134 4.17 21.40 -6.33
N LEU A 135 4.26 20.11 -6.02
CA LEU A 135 5.34 19.25 -6.50
C LEU A 135 5.37 19.22 -8.03
N LYS A 136 6.51 19.55 -8.60
CA LYS A 136 6.76 19.41 -10.04
C LYS A 136 7.32 18.03 -10.30
N LEU A 137 6.62 17.25 -11.10
CA LEU A 137 7.14 15.98 -11.61
C LEU A 137 8.28 16.24 -12.62
N PRO A 138 9.12 15.22 -12.91
CA PRO A 138 10.10 15.32 -13.99
C PRO A 138 9.44 15.75 -15.32
N SER A 139 10.19 16.47 -16.17
CA SER A 139 9.66 16.85 -17.48
C SER A 139 9.38 15.61 -18.33
N ARG A 140 8.16 15.52 -18.85
CA ARG A 140 7.75 14.43 -19.74
C ARG A 140 8.48 14.49 -21.08
N GLU A 141 8.72 15.70 -21.58
CA GLU A 141 9.38 15.92 -22.88
C GLU A 141 10.88 15.57 -22.80
N GLU A 142 11.54 15.87 -21.69
CA GLU A 142 12.98 15.60 -21.52
C GLU A 142 13.26 14.14 -21.16
N ASN A 143 12.41 13.55 -20.31
CA ASN A 143 12.59 12.17 -19.86
C ASN A 143 11.24 11.50 -19.57
N PRO A 144 10.56 10.96 -20.61
CA PRO A 144 9.26 10.30 -20.45
C PRO A 144 9.33 9.07 -19.54
N VAL A 145 10.45 8.31 -19.56
CA VAL A 145 10.63 7.14 -18.69
C VAL A 145 10.60 7.55 -17.22
N ARG A 146 11.40 8.55 -16.87
CA ARG A 146 11.48 9.06 -15.50
C ARG A 146 10.15 9.67 -15.05
N TYR A 147 9.49 10.43 -15.94
CA TYR A 147 8.18 11.01 -15.67
C TYR A 147 7.16 9.93 -15.32
N LEU A 148 7.01 8.91 -16.18
CA LEU A 148 6.07 7.82 -15.96
C LEU A 148 6.42 6.98 -14.73
N SER A 149 7.71 6.70 -14.53
CA SER A 149 8.20 5.97 -13.35
C SER A 149 7.79 6.66 -12.05
N VAL A 150 8.04 7.96 -11.93
CA VAL A 150 7.69 8.71 -10.72
C VAL A 150 6.17 8.84 -10.58
N ARG A 151 5.47 9.20 -11.66
CA ARG A 151 4.02 9.44 -11.64
C ARG A 151 3.23 8.20 -11.23
N TYR A 152 3.62 7.03 -11.73
CA TYR A 152 2.91 5.76 -11.52
C TYR A 152 3.63 4.82 -10.56
N SER A 153 4.70 5.29 -9.92
CA SER A 153 5.52 4.51 -8.96
C SER A 153 5.99 3.16 -9.51
N MET A 154 6.35 3.12 -10.80
CA MET A 154 6.80 1.91 -11.50
C MET A 154 8.32 1.99 -11.79
N PRO A 155 9.10 0.89 -11.62
CA PRO A 155 10.52 0.89 -11.94
C PRO A 155 10.80 1.34 -13.38
N GLU A 156 11.81 2.22 -13.57
CA GLU A 156 12.19 2.75 -14.88
C GLU A 156 12.49 1.65 -15.91
N THR A 157 13.07 0.54 -15.47
CA THR A 157 13.38 -0.61 -16.33
C THR A 157 12.14 -1.22 -16.96
N LEU A 158 11.04 -1.33 -16.18
CA LEU A 158 9.76 -1.83 -16.69
C LEU A 158 9.07 -0.81 -17.58
N VAL A 159 9.08 0.46 -17.18
CA VAL A 159 8.51 1.56 -17.97
C VAL A 159 9.20 1.63 -19.35
N ASN A 160 10.53 1.61 -19.37
CA ASN A 160 11.29 1.66 -20.61
C ASN A 160 10.93 0.50 -21.54
N ARG A 161 10.91 -0.74 -21.00
CA ARG A 161 10.54 -1.92 -21.78
C ARG A 161 9.13 -1.83 -22.34
N TRP A 162 8.16 -1.36 -21.55
CA TRP A 162 6.78 -1.23 -22.04
C TRP A 162 6.61 -0.11 -23.06
N LEU A 163 7.40 0.97 -22.95
CA LEU A 163 7.44 2.02 -23.99
C LEU A 163 7.96 1.47 -25.32
N GLU A 164 8.98 0.61 -25.29
CA GLU A 164 9.52 -0.06 -26.48
C GLU A 164 8.52 -1.07 -27.08
N ASP A 165 7.87 -1.88 -26.23
CA ASP A 165 6.98 -2.96 -26.68
C ASP A 165 5.59 -2.45 -27.12
N TYR A 166 5.05 -1.43 -26.44
CA TYR A 166 3.64 -1.02 -26.60
C TYR A 166 3.43 0.43 -27.05
N GLY A 167 4.45 1.25 -27.00
CA GLY A 167 4.36 2.69 -27.20
C GLY A 167 3.77 3.44 -26.01
N GLU A 168 3.79 4.77 -26.09
CA GLU A 168 3.51 5.65 -24.95
C GLU A 168 2.04 5.54 -24.44
N GLU A 169 1.08 5.61 -25.35
CA GLU A 169 -0.36 5.60 -25.02
C GLU A 169 -0.78 4.31 -24.29
N LYS A 170 -0.37 3.15 -24.82
CA LYS A 170 -0.68 1.86 -24.19
C LYS A 170 0.03 1.69 -22.86
N THR A 171 1.29 2.09 -22.77
CA THR A 171 2.07 2.03 -21.55
C THR A 171 1.42 2.86 -20.45
N GLU A 172 1.02 4.09 -20.74
CA GLU A 172 0.37 4.94 -19.74
C GLU A 172 -0.98 4.37 -19.31
N LYS A 173 -1.74 3.75 -20.21
CA LYS A 173 -2.98 3.06 -19.86
C LYS A 173 -2.74 1.86 -18.94
N ILE A 174 -1.72 1.04 -19.21
CA ILE A 174 -1.32 -0.09 -18.36
C ILE A 174 -0.93 0.42 -16.97
N LEU A 175 -0.08 1.45 -16.90
CA LEU A 175 0.37 2.03 -15.63
C LEU A 175 -0.79 2.60 -14.81
N THR A 176 -1.74 3.26 -15.47
CA THR A 176 -2.96 3.78 -14.81
C THR A 176 -3.81 2.63 -14.26
N ASP A 177 -3.95 1.56 -15.03
CA ASP A 177 -4.74 0.40 -14.64
C ASP A 177 -4.16 -0.34 -13.43
N PHE A 178 -2.83 -0.35 -13.27
CA PHE A 178 -2.17 -0.92 -12.09
C PHE A 178 -2.51 -0.18 -10.79
N LEU A 179 -2.72 1.13 -10.83
CA LEU A 179 -3.08 1.94 -9.66
C LEU A 179 -4.59 2.01 -9.42
N THR A 180 -5.41 1.40 -10.26
CA THR A 180 -6.86 1.37 -10.09
C THR A 180 -7.24 0.26 -9.12
N GLU A 181 -8.02 0.60 -8.08
CA GLU A 181 -8.57 -0.41 -7.17
C GLU A 181 -9.43 -1.40 -7.95
N LYS A 182 -9.08 -2.67 -7.84
CA LYS A 182 -9.83 -3.76 -8.49
C LYS A 182 -10.65 -4.51 -7.46
N PRO A 183 -11.86 -4.95 -7.84
CA PRO A 183 -12.65 -5.80 -6.96
C PRO A 183 -11.93 -7.13 -6.75
N ILE A 184 -12.07 -7.70 -5.57
CA ILE A 184 -11.60 -9.05 -5.32
C ILE A 184 -12.49 -10.04 -6.07
N THR A 185 -11.86 -10.88 -6.88
CA THR A 185 -12.56 -11.90 -7.65
C THR A 185 -12.32 -13.26 -7.02
N VAL A 186 -13.40 -13.96 -6.72
CA VAL A 186 -13.37 -15.33 -6.20
C VAL A 186 -13.91 -16.31 -7.21
N ARG A 187 -13.24 -17.45 -7.36
CA ARG A 187 -13.68 -18.55 -8.19
C ARG A 187 -14.41 -19.59 -7.34
N CYS A 188 -15.62 -19.95 -7.74
CA CYS A 188 -16.43 -20.95 -7.04
C CYS A 188 -15.91 -22.38 -7.30
N ARG A 189 -15.87 -23.20 -6.26
CA ARG A 189 -15.55 -24.63 -6.36
C ARG A 189 -16.77 -25.44 -6.81
N THR A 190 -17.24 -25.21 -8.03
CA THR A 190 -18.47 -25.81 -8.60
C THR A 190 -18.42 -27.32 -8.72
N HIS A 191 -17.24 -27.95 -8.64
CA HIS A 191 -17.08 -29.40 -8.58
C HIS A 191 -17.47 -30.00 -7.22
N LYS A 192 -17.54 -29.19 -6.17
CA LYS A 192 -17.91 -29.63 -4.81
C LYS A 192 -19.33 -29.21 -4.43
N TYR A 193 -19.75 -28.02 -4.86
CA TYR A 193 -20.99 -27.39 -4.45
C TYR A 193 -21.67 -26.72 -5.64
N PRO A 194 -23.00 -26.78 -5.77
CA PRO A 194 -23.76 -26.04 -6.77
C PRO A 194 -23.45 -24.51 -6.64
N GLN A 195 -23.29 -23.85 -7.76
CA GLN A 195 -23.00 -22.40 -7.80
C GLN A 195 -24.04 -21.57 -7.04
N LYS A 196 -25.30 -21.97 -7.08
CA LYS A 196 -26.39 -21.30 -6.38
C LYS A 196 -26.21 -21.34 -4.87
N GLU A 197 -25.83 -22.48 -4.30
CA GLU A 197 -25.55 -22.60 -2.86
C GLU A 197 -24.38 -21.73 -2.42
N ILE A 198 -23.33 -21.66 -3.25
CA ILE A 198 -22.18 -20.78 -2.97
C ILE A 198 -22.62 -19.31 -2.96
N TYR A 199 -23.42 -18.90 -3.94
CA TYR A 199 -23.94 -17.53 -4.01
C TYR A 199 -24.79 -17.18 -2.78
N GLU A 200 -25.76 -18.03 -2.44
CA GLU A 200 -26.64 -17.87 -1.28
C GLU A 200 -25.84 -17.79 0.02
N SER A 201 -24.85 -18.67 0.19
CA SER A 201 -23.97 -18.66 1.36
C SER A 201 -23.12 -17.38 1.47
N LEU A 202 -22.67 -16.79 0.37
CA LEU A 202 -21.96 -15.53 0.38
C LEU A 202 -22.87 -14.37 0.79
N VAL A 203 -24.09 -14.32 0.22
CA VAL A 203 -25.09 -13.29 0.53
C VAL A 203 -25.54 -13.37 1.99
N ASP A 204 -25.78 -14.58 2.51
CA ASP A 204 -26.17 -14.80 3.92
C ASP A 204 -25.08 -14.34 4.91
N GLN A 205 -23.82 -14.33 4.50
CA GLN A 205 -22.69 -13.79 5.26
C GLN A 205 -22.55 -12.26 5.14
N GLY A 206 -23.46 -11.60 4.41
CA GLY A 206 -23.43 -10.15 4.19
C GLY A 206 -22.41 -9.68 3.16
N VAL A 207 -21.87 -10.60 2.34
CA VAL A 207 -20.97 -10.28 1.25
C VAL A 207 -21.77 -9.72 0.08
N GLU A 208 -21.31 -8.62 -0.48
CA GLU A 208 -21.84 -8.11 -1.75
C GLU A 208 -21.22 -8.89 -2.90
N VAL A 209 -22.04 -9.49 -3.73
CA VAL A 209 -21.63 -10.42 -4.79
C VAL A 209 -22.11 -9.92 -6.15
N LYS A 210 -21.20 -9.76 -7.11
CA LYS A 210 -21.47 -9.43 -8.51
C LYS A 210 -20.89 -10.51 -9.42
N PRO A 211 -21.54 -10.87 -10.54
CA PRO A 211 -20.93 -11.76 -11.51
C PRO A 211 -19.63 -11.21 -12.07
N ALA A 212 -18.58 -12.02 -12.14
CA ALA A 212 -17.34 -11.63 -12.79
C ALA A 212 -17.48 -11.63 -14.32
N PRO A 213 -16.81 -10.73 -15.06
CA PRO A 213 -17.06 -10.53 -16.48
C PRO A 213 -16.62 -11.70 -17.37
N TYR A 214 -15.67 -12.53 -16.93
CA TYR A 214 -15.03 -13.52 -17.82
C TYR A 214 -15.41 -14.97 -17.53
N LEU A 215 -15.81 -15.28 -16.30
CA LEU A 215 -16.07 -16.65 -15.88
C LEU A 215 -17.46 -16.73 -15.23
N PRO A 216 -18.39 -17.57 -15.75
CA PRO A 216 -19.75 -17.67 -15.23
C PRO A 216 -19.80 -18.21 -13.79
N TYR A 217 -18.74 -18.86 -13.32
CA TYR A 217 -18.59 -19.41 -11.97
C TYR A 217 -17.65 -18.60 -11.08
N ALA A 218 -17.40 -17.34 -11.43
CA ALA A 218 -16.63 -16.42 -10.62
C ALA A 218 -17.48 -15.20 -10.22
N TYR A 219 -17.17 -14.63 -9.07
CA TYR A 219 -17.84 -13.44 -8.54
C TYR A 219 -16.83 -12.40 -8.11
N GLU A 220 -17.14 -11.14 -8.39
CA GLU A 220 -16.53 -9.99 -7.73
C GLU A 220 -17.22 -9.80 -6.39
N ILE A 221 -16.44 -9.69 -5.32
CA ILE A 221 -16.95 -9.57 -3.96
C ILE A 221 -16.47 -8.30 -3.27
N SER A 222 -17.36 -7.72 -2.45
CA SER A 222 -17.07 -6.62 -1.54
C SER A 222 -17.77 -6.80 -0.20
N ASN A 223 -17.48 -5.96 0.78
CA ASN A 223 -18.07 -6.00 2.12
C ASN A 223 -17.93 -7.34 2.86
N TYR A 224 -16.79 -8.01 2.74
CA TYR A 224 -16.50 -9.26 3.45
C TYR A 224 -15.63 -8.99 4.70
N ASN A 225 -15.78 -9.84 5.73
CA ASN A 225 -15.00 -9.74 6.97
C ASN A 225 -13.66 -10.50 6.90
N HIS A 226 -13.67 -11.70 6.32
CA HIS A 226 -12.51 -12.54 6.11
C HIS A 226 -12.69 -13.44 4.89
N ILE A 227 -11.79 -13.34 3.91
CA ILE A 227 -11.81 -14.22 2.72
C ILE A 227 -11.66 -15.70 3.12
N LEU A 228 -10.86 -15.99 4.14
CA LEU A 228 -10.64 -17.35 4.65
C LEU A 228 -11.88 -18.01 5.27
N CYS A 229 -12.91 -17.23 5.61
CA CYS A 229 -14.19 -17.77 6.09
C CYS A 229 -15.15 -18.13 4.96
N LEU A 230 -14.81 -17.89 3.71
CA LEU A 230 -15.61 -18.25 2.56
C LEU A 230 -15.30 -19.70 2.17
N LEU A 231 -15.94 -20.65 2.88
CA LEU A 231 -15.68 -22.12 2.81
C LEU A 231 -15.78 -22.74 1.40
N TYR A 232 -16.38 -22.05 0.43
CA TYR A 232 -16.75 -22.58 -0.87
C TYR A 232 -16.02 -21.92 -2.04
N THR A 233 -15.11 -20.99 -1.75
CA THR A 233 -14.35 -20.28 -2.77
C THR A 233 -12.85 -20.58 -2.64
N SER A 234 -12.13 -20.58 -3.75
CA SER A 234 -10.67 -20.58 -3.75
C SER A 234 -10.19 -19.21 -4.19
N ASP A 235 -9.24 -18.64 -3.45
CA ASP A 235 -8.45 -17.52 -3.93
C ASP A 235 -7.49 -18.05 -5.01
N ALA A 236 -7.27 -17.27 -6.08
CA ALA A 236 -6.32 -17.60 -7.13
C ALA A 236 -4.89 -17.80 -6.58
N ALA A 237 -4.56 -17.22 -5.43
CA ALA A 237 -3.30 -17.41 -4.72
C ALA A 237 -3.16 -18.79 -4.05
N ASP A 238 -4.26 -19.48 -3.72
CA ASP A 238 -4.22 -20.81 -3.08
C ASP A 238 -3.94 -21.96 -4.08
N GLU A 239 -4.05 -21.71 -5.39
CA GLU A 239 -3.77 -22.71 -6.42
C GLU A 239 -2.32 -22.75 -6.89
N ALA A 240 -1.49 -21.82 -6.42
CA ALA A 240 -0.06 -21.75 -6.74
C ALA A 240 0.84 -22.48 -5.73
N ARG A 241 0.26 -23.35 -4.87
CA ARG A 241 0.98 -24.22 -3.93
C ARG A 241 0.95 -25.68 -4.32
#